data_33d5e0206d00fbdfc450a8dabd138252
#
_entry.id   33d5e0206d00fbdfc450a8dabd138252
#
_cell.length_a   1.000
_cell.length_b   1.000
_cell.length_c   1.000
_cell.angle_alpha   90.00
_cell.angle_beta   90.00
_cell.angle_gamma   90.00
#
_symmetry.space_group_name_H-M   'P 1'
#
loop_
_entity.id
_entity.type
_entity.pdbx_description
1 polymer ?
#
loop_
_entity_poly.entity_id
_entity_poly.type
_entity_poly.pdbx_seq_one_letter_code
_entity_poly.pdbx_strand_id
1 'polypeptide(L)'
;LGHHFSWRYTFALIAVFNVAVFLAIFCWVPTLYDRASTRLREQFRFLASPAPWLIFAATMFGNAGVFAWFSFVKPFMVNVSGFSEGMMTIIMMLMGLGMVLGNLLSGKLSGRFSPLRIAATTEMVIVASLLLLFACGELKTASLVMGFICCAGLFALSAPLQILLLQNAKGGEMLGAAGGQMAFNLGSAIGAYFGGMMITLGFSWRYVTLPAALLSFSAMSALLI
;
A
#
# COMPACT_ATOMS: atom_id res chain seq x y z
N LEU A 1 23.37 -5.01 3.08
CA LEU A 1 23.62 -6.09 4.05
C LEU A 1 23.65 -7.46 3.36
N GLY A 2 22.71 -7.78 2.48
CA GLY A 2 22.61 -9.10 1.85
C GLY A 2 23.77 -9.53 0.95
N HIS A 3 24.59 -8.59 0.43
CA HIS A 3 25.76 -8.90 -0.40
C HIS A 3 27.04 -9.21 0.37
N HIS A 4 27.18 -8.69 1.60
CA HIS A 4 28.37 -8.88 2.44
C HIS A 4 28.14 -9.74 3.67
N PHE A 5 26.87 -9.92 4.08
CA PHE A 5 26.48 -10.72 5.23
C PHE A 5 25.32 -11.65 4.83
N SER A 6 25.23 -12.80 5.49
CA SER A 6 24.12 -13.72 5.28
C SER A 6 22.77 -13.03 5.57
N TRP A 7 21.73 -13.34 4.77
CA TRP A 7 20.36 -12.89 5.00
C TRP A 7 19.85 -13.14 6.45
N ARG A 8 20.43 -14.11 7.14
CA ARG A 8 20.13 -14.42 8.57
C ARG A 8 20.40 -13.24 9.50
N TYR A 9 21.45 -12.44 9.25
CA TYR A 9 21.76 -11.27 10.07
C TYR A 9 20.70 -10.16 9.91
N THR A 10 20.10 -10.04 8.74
CA THR A 10 18.99 -9.10 8.52
C THR A 10 17.77 -9.49 9.36
N PHE A 11 17.40 -10.77 9.38
CA PHE A 11 16.31 -11.24 10.22
C PHE A 11 16.62 -11.14 11.71
N ALA A 12 17.86 -11.43 12.13
CA ALA A 12 18.30 -11.25 13.52
C ALA A 12 18.19 -9.79 13.96
N LEU A 13 18.62 -8.84 13.11
CA LEU A 13 18.48 -7.41 13.39
C LEU A 13 17.01 -6.98 13.53
N ILE A 14 16.15 -7.44 12.63
CA ILE A 14 14.70 -7.19 12.70
C ILE A 14 14.12 -7.78 14.01
N ALA A 15 14.52 -9.00 14.40
CA ALA A 15 14.06 -9.63 15.63
C ALA A 15 14.48 -8.83 16.87
N VAL A 16 15.73 -8.40 16.95
CA VAL A 16 16.22 -7.55 18.04
C VAL A 16 15.45 -6.25 18.12
N PHE A 17 15.23 -5.59 16.98
CA PHE A 17 14.44 -4.35 16.94
C PHE A 17 13.01 -4.57 17.43
N ASN A 18 12.35 -5.65 17.00
CA ASN A 18 10.98 -5.97 17.45
C ASN A 18 10.92 -6.27 18.96
N VAL A 19 11.93 -6.97 19.51
CA VAL A 19 12.01 -7.19 20.96
C VAL A 19 12.17 -5.86 21.70
N ALA A 20 13.02 -4.95 21.21
CA ALA A 20 13.19 -3.62 21.81
C ALA A 20 11.88 -2.81 21.78
N VAL A 21 11.14 -2.83 20.66
CA VAL A 21 9.81 -2.19 20.54
C VAL A 21 8.82 -2.83 21.51
N PHE A 22 8.78 -4.15 21.61
CA PHE A 22 7.92 -4.87 22.55
C PHE A 22 8.19 -4.46 24.00
N LEU A 23 9.47 -4.41 24.40
CA LEU A 23 9.86 -3.97 25.73
C LEU A 23 9.49 -2.51 25.99
N ALA A 24 9.68 -1.64 25.01
CA ALA A 24 9.28 -0.24 25.11
C ALA A 24 7.76 -0.08 25.31
N ILE A 25 6.95 -0.83 24.56
CA ILE A 25 5.49 -0.85 24.73
C ILE A 25 5.13 -1.37 26.14
N PHE A 26 5.73 -2.46 26.55
CA PHE A 26 5.46 -3.06 27.87
C PHE A 26 5.80 -2.12 29.02
N CYS A 27 6.88 -1.35 28.91
CA CYS A 27 7.34 -0.45 29.98
C CYS A 27 6.62 0.91 29.98
N TRP A 28 6.23 1.42 28.82
CA TRP A 28 5.76 2.82 28.68
C TRP A 28 4.26 2.95 28.40
N VAL A 29 3.62 1.93 27.89
CA VAL A 29 2.17 2.02 27.61
C VAL A 29 1.40 1.64 28.90
N PRO A 30 0.61 2.58 29.47
CA PRO A 30 -0.23 2.27 30.62
C PRO A 30 -1.32 1.29 30.25
N THR A 31 -1.71 0.44 31.19
CA THR A 31 -2.85 -0.47 31.01
C THR A 31 -4.14 0.33 30.87
N LEU A 32 -4.69 0.36 29.65
CA LEU A 32 -5.97 0.98 29.39
C LEU A 32 -7.07 0.00 29.74
N TYR A 33 -7.81 0.28 30.82
CA TYR A 33 -9.02 -0.47 31.13
C TYR A 33 -10.14 0.03 30.21
N ASP A 34 -10.46 -0.72 29.18
CA ASP A 34 -11.62 -0.46 28.34
C ASP A 34 -12.89 -0.81 29.14
N ARG A 35 -13.63 0.22 29.58
CA ARG A 35 -14.89 0.06 30.34
C ARG A 35 -16.08 -0.28 29.44
N ALA A 36 -15.93 -0.22 28.16
CA ALA A 36 -17.00 -0.49 27.20
C ALA A 36 -16.83 -1.89 26.61
N SER A 37 -17.30 -2.93 27.30
CA SER A 37 -17.54 -4.23 26.68
C SER A 37 -18.75 -4.13 25.75
N THR A 38 -18.60 -3.49 24.59
CA THR A 38 -19.59 -3.57 23.52
C THR A 38 -19.70 -5.03 23.10
N ARG A 39 -20.93 -5.56 23.07
CA ARG A 39 -21.18 -6.94 22.66
C ARG A 39 -20.62 -7.12 21.25
N LEU A 40 -19.89 -8.21 21.00
CA LEU A 40 -19.30 -8.51 19.68
C LEU A 40 -20.29 -8.30 18.52
N ARG A 41 -21.56 -8.66 18.73
CA ARG A 41 -22.63 -8.47 17.76
C ARG A 41 -22.86 -6.99 17.39
N GLU A 42 -22.69 -6.08 18.33
CA GLU A 42 -22.85 -4.64 18.11
C GLU A 42 -21.67 -4.10 17.30
N GLN A 43 -20.47 -4.63 17.54
CA GLN A 43 -19.27 -4.27 16.80
C GLN A 43 -19.34 -4.65 15.31
N PHE A 44 -20.09 -5.71 14.96
CA PHE A 44 -20.31 -6.09 13.55
C PHE A 44 -21.43 -5.31 12.86
N ARG A 45 -22.19 -4.50 13.58
CA ARG A 45 -23.35 -3.80 13.03
C ARG A 45 -23.00 -2.82 11.91
N PHE A 46 -21.80 -2.24 11.91
CA PHE A 46 -21.37 -1.33 10.86
C PHE A 46 -21.25 -2.02 9.48
N LEU A 47 -21.01 -3.34 9.45
CA LEU A 47 -20.96 -4.12 8.20
C LEU A 47 -22.33 -4.29 7.53
N ALA A 48 -23.42 -3.90 8.19
CA ALA A 48 -24.75 -3.91 7.58
C ALA A 48 -24.95 -2.77 6.57
N SER A 49 -24.09 -1.75 6.58
CA SER A 49 -24.10 -0.66 5.58
C SER A 49 -23.14 -0.95 4.43
N PRO A 50 -23.41 -0.44 3.23
CA PRO A 50 -22.52 -0.66 2.07
C PRO A 50 -21.21 0.11 2.14
N ALA A 51 -21.15 1.25 2.82
CA ALA A 51 -19.99 2.14 2.85
C ALA A 51 -18.69 1.47 3.33
N PRO A 52 -18.66 0.71 4.46
CA PRO A 52 -17.44 0.00 4.87
C PRO A 52 -16.94 -1.00 3.83
N TRP A 53 -17.84 -1.68 3.12
CA TRP A 53 -17.46 -2.65 2.08
C TRP A 53 -16.82 -1.97 0.86
N LEU A 54 -17.33 -0.80 0.47
CA LEU A 54 -16.72 0.01 -0.59
C LEU A 54 -15.34 0.51 -0.19
N ILE A 55 -15.16 0.92 1.08
CA ILE A 55 -13.85 1.35 1.60
C ILE A 55 -12.88 0.17 1.69
N PHE A 56 -13.34 -1.01 2.13
CA PHE A 56 -12.51 -2.22 2.11
C PHE A 56 -12.11 -2.61 0.69
N ALA A 57 -13.04 -2.56 -0.26
CA ALA A 57 -12.76 -2.83 -1.67
C ALA A 57 -11.75 -1.82 -2.23
N ALA A 58 -11.93 -0.53 -1.96
CA ALA A 58 -10.98 0.51 -2.37
C ALA A 58 -9.60 0.28 -1.75
N THR A 59 -9.52 -0.07 -0.46
CA THR A 59 -8.26 -0.41 0.21
C THR A 59 -7.60 -1.62 -0.42
N MET A 60 -8.36 -2.68 -0.68
CA MET A 60 -7.87 -3.93 -1.26
C MET A 60 -7.37 -3.72 -2.69
N PHE A 61 -8.19 -3.12 -3.55
CA PHE A 61 -7.85 -2.93 -4.96
C PHE A 61 -6.79 -1.86 -5.18
N GLY A 62 -6.79 -0.77 -4.39
CA GLY A 62 -5.76 0.27 -4.45
C GLY A 62 -4.39 -0.28 -4.07
N ASN A 63 -4.32 -1.05 -2.99
CA ASN A 63 -3.10 -1.73 -2.61
C ASN A 63 -2.68 -2.78 -3.64
N ALA A 64 -3.64 -3.58 -4.15
CA ALA A 64 -3.38 -4.58 -5.17
C ALA A 64 -2.79 -3.96 -6.45
N GLY A 65 -3.28 -2.80 -6.86
CA GLY A 65 -2.78 -2.09 -8.03
C GLY A 65 -1.28 -1.79 -7.92
N VAL A 66 -0.85 -1.12 -6.87
CA VAL A 66 0.57 -0.81 -6.70
C VAL A 66 1.40 -2.08 -6.50
N PHE A 67 0.92 -3.05 -5.71
CA PHE A 67 1.66 -4.29 -5.44
C PHE A 67 1.79 -5.20 -6.67
N ALA A 68 0.89 -5.13 -7.64
CA ALA A 68 1.02 -5.87 -8.90
C ALA A 68 2.31 -5.47 -9.66
N TRP A 69 2.68 -4.20 -9.62
CA TRP A 69 3.94 -3.72 -10.19
C TRP A 69 5.11 -3.79 -9.19
N PHE A 70 4.89 -3.37 -7.93
CA PHE A 70 5.95 -3.25 -6.93
C PHE A 70 6.61 -4.59 -6.60
N SER A 71 5.85 -5.69 -6.60
CA SER A 71 6.39 -7.04 -6.40
C SER A 71 7.42 -7.43 -7.46
N PHE A 72 7.33 -6.82 -8.64
CA PHE A 72 8.22 -7.08 -9.78
C PHE A 72 9.08 -5.85 -10.15
N VAL A 73 9.26 -4.92 -9.21
CA VAL A 73 10.02 -3.68 -9.44
C VAL A 73 11.46 -3.96 -9.88
N LYS A 74 12.15 -4.95 -9.27
CA LYS A 74 13.52 -5.29 -9.65
C LYS A 74 13.61 -5.77 -11.10
N PRO A 75 12.91 -6.84 -11.52
CA PRO A 75 12.94 -7.28 -12.92
C PRO A 75 12.42 -6.21 -13.89
N PHE A 76 11.45 -5.40 -13.51
CA PHE A 76 10.99 -4.28 -14.33
C PHE A 76 12.10 -3.26 -14.55
N MET A 77 12.74 -2.76 -13.49
CA MET A 77 13.81 -1.76 -13.59
C MET A 77 15.04 -2.27 -14.35
N VAL A 78 15.38 -3.55 -14.20
CA VAL A 78 16.53 -4.13 -14.91
C VAL A 78 16.20 -4.43 -16.37
N ASN A 79 15.10 -5.14 -16.65
CA ASN A 79 14.82 -5.68 -17.98
C ASN A 79 14.02 -4.71 -18.88
N VAL A 80 13.27 -3.76 -18.34
CA VAL A 80 12.50 -2.78 -19.10
C VAL A 80 13.22 -1.44 -19.14
N SER A 81 13.64 -0.93 -17.97
CA SER A 81 14.27 0.39 -17.87
C SER A 81 15.78 0.37 -18.09
N GLY A 82 16.41 -0.82 -18.12
CA GLY A 82 17.84 -0.97 -18.40
C GLY A 82 18.77 -0.48 -17.29
N PHE A 83 18.35 -0.55 -16.03
CA PHE A 83 19.22 -0.29 -14.89
C PHE A 83 20.12 -1.48 -14.60
N SER A 84 21.33 -1.22 -14.09
CA SER A 84 22.20 -2.29 -13.60
C SER A 84 21.68 -2.83 -12.25
N GLU A 85 21.93 -4.11 -11.99
CA GLU A 85 21.55 -4.74 -10.71
C GLU A 85 22.16 -4.03 -9.49
N GLY A 86 23.36 -3.48 -9.63
CA GLY A 86 24.03 -2.73 -8.55
C GLY A 86 23.28 -1.44 -8.14
N MET A 87 22.52 -0.84 -9.05
CA MET A 87 21.71 0.36 -8.75
C MET A 87 20.44 0.04 -7.97
N MET A 88 20.02 -1.22 -7.90
CA MET A 88 18.76 -1.59 -7.27
C MET A 88 18.64 -1.16 -5.81
N THR A 89 19.74 -1.19 -5.06
CA THR A 89 19.75 -0.71 -3.66
C THR A 89 19.35 0.77 -3.57
N ILE A 90 19.90 1.60 -4.43
CA ILE A 90 19.59 3.04 -4.47
C ILE A 90 18.17 3.26 -4.94
N ILE A 91 17.72 2.54 -5.96
CA ILE A 91 16.35 2.61 -6.48
C ILE A 91 15.34 2.24 -5.37
N MET A 92 15.56 1.15 -4.64
CA MET A 92 14.69 0.75 -3.54
C MET A 92 14.69 1.75 -2.38
N MET A 93 15.84 2.39 -2.10
CA MET A 93 15.89 3.48 -1.11
C MET A 93 15.06 4.69 -1.55
N LEU A 94 15.12 5.06 -2.84
CA LEU A 94 14.30 6.14 -3.39
C LEU A 94 12.81 5.80 -3.33
N MET A 95 12.41 4.56 -3.68
CA MET A 95 11.02 4.11 -3.55
C MET A 95 10.55 4.18 -2.09
N GLY A 96 11.38 3.71 -1.14
CA GLY A 96 11.11 3.81 0.30
C GLY A 96 10.97 5.26 0.78
N LEU A 97 11.81 6.18 0.29
CA LEU A 97 11.69 7.61 0.56
C LEU A 97 10.34 8.15 0.04
N GLY A 98 9.93 7.73 -1.16
CA GLY A 98 8.61 8.04 -1.70
C GLY A 98 7.49 7.62 -0.75
N MET A 99 7.53 6.40 -0.22
CA MET A 99 6.55 5.89 0.75
C MET A 99 6.47 6.78 2.01
N VAL A 100 7.62 7.17 2.56
CA VAL A 100 7.67 8.07 3.74
C VAL A 100 7.06 9.43 3.43
N LEU A 101 7.46 10.04 2.32
CA LEU A 101 6.96 11.36 1.93
C LEU A 101 5.47 11.32 1.60
N GLY A 102 4.99 10.26 0.94
CA GLY A 102 3.57 10.06 0.66
C GLY A 102 2.73 9.97 1.93
N ASN A 103 3.19 9.19 2.91
CA ASN A 103 2.50 9.06 4.19
C ASN A 103 2.45 10.40 4.96
N LEU A 104 3.59 11.11 5.06
CA LEU A 104 3.65 12.41 5.73
C LEU A 104 2.77 13.46 5.04
N LEU A 105 2.81 13.52 3.73
CA LEU A 105 2.00 14.45 2.95
C LEU A 105 0.51 14.18 3.12
N SER A 106 0.12 12.92 3.03
CA SER A 106 -1.26 12.48 3.21
C SER A 106 -1.80 12.79 4.60
N GLY A 107 -1.02 12.52 5.64
CA GLY A 107 -1.39 12.88 7.02
C GLY A 107 -1.63 14.38 7.17
N LYS A 108 -0.75 15.22 6.59
CA LYS A 108 -0.91 16.67 6.61
C LYS A 108 -2.12 17.16 5.81
N LEU A 109 -2.38 16.55 4.66
CA LEU A 109 -3.52 16.88 3.80
C LEU A 109 -4.86 16.46 4.43
N SER A 110 -4.89 15.33 5.14
CA SER A 110 -6.10 14.82 5.81
C SER A 110 -6.65 15.77 6.89
N GLY A 111 -5.83 16.68 7.39
CA GLY A 111 -6.27 17.77 8.29
C GLY A 111 -6.93 18.95 7.57
N ARG A 112 -6.82 19.05 6.23
CA ARG A 112 -7.31 20.19 5.45
C ARG A 112 -8.38 19.83 4.44
N PHE A 113 -8.35 18.64 3.91
CA PHE A 113 -9.23 18.18 2.83
C PHE A 113 -10.01 16.94 3.27
N SER A 114 -11.13 16.69 2.62
CA SER A 114 -11.93 15.47 2.81
C SER A 114 -11.10 14.21 2.52
N PRO A 115 -11.08 13.22 3.43
CA PRO A 115 -10.34 11.98 3.22
C PRO A 115 -10.71 11.28 1.91
N LEU A 116 -11.97 11.32 1.52
CA LEU A 116 -12.44 10.74 0.25
C LEU A 116 -11.79 11.41 -0.97
N ARG A 117 -11.68 12.75 -0.96
CA ARG A 117 -11.04 13.47 -2.07
C ARG A 117 -9.56 13.14 -2.15
N ILE A 118 -8.87 13.06 -1.01
CA ILE A 118 -7.45 12.69 -0.98
C ILE A 118 -7.26 11.27 -1.53
N ALA A 119 -8.07 10.32 -1.07
CA ALA A 119 -7.99 8.94 -1.55
C ALA A 119 -8.26 8.85 -3.06
N ALA A 120 -9.34 9.45 -3.56
CA ALA A 120 -9.69 9.40 -4.97
C ALA A 120 -8.65 10.10 -5.87
N THR A 121 -8.13 11.27 -5.46
CA THR A 121 -7.07 11.95 -6.23
C THR A 121 -5.76 11.18 -6.20
N THR A 122 -5.42 10.54 -5.09
CA THR A 122 -4.23 9.70 -4.99
C THR A 122 -4.33 8.47 -5.88
N GLU A 123 -5.49 7.80 -5.91
CA GLU A 123 -5.72 6.67 -6.83
C GLU A 123 -5.63 7.10 -8.30
N MET A 124 -6.17 8.24 -8.65
CA MET A 124 -6.05 8.78 -10.01
C MET A 124 -4.58 9.02 -10.39
N VAL A 125 -3.77 9.55 -9.48
CA VAL A 125 -2.33 9.75 -9.71
C VAL A 125 -1.61 8.40 -9.85
N ILE A 126 -1.97 7.39 -9.06
CA ILE A 126 -1.40 6.05 -9.17
C ILE A 126 -1.74 5.43 -10.53
N VAL A 127 -3.00 5.46 -10.96
CA VAL A 127 -3.44 4.95 -12.27
C VAL A 127 -2.67 5.62 -13.39
N ALA A 128 -2.59 6.96 -13.38
CA ALA A 128 -1.83 7.71 -14.38
C ALA A 128 -0.35 7.32 -14.40
N SER A 129 0.26 7.17 -13.22
CA SER A 129 1.68 6.78 -13.09
C SER A 129 1.93 5.36 -13.60
N LEU A 130 1.03 4.41 -13.34
CA LEU A 130 1.14 3.03 -13.84
C LEU A 130 0.97 2.95 -15.36
N LEU A 131 0.06 3.73 -15.93
CA LEU A 131 -0.10 3.83 -17.39
C LEU A 131 1.12 4.51 -18.05
N LEU A 132 1.70 5.53 -17.42
CA LEU A 132 2.93 6.16 -17.89
C LEU A 132 4.13 5.22 -17.77
N LEU A 133 4.20 4.38 -16.72
CA LEU A 133 5.19 3.30 -16.62
C LEU A 133 5.04 2.29 -17.76
N PHE A 134 3.81 1.97 -18.15
CA PHE A 134 3.57 1.15 -19.34
C PHE A 134 4.07 1.84 -20.61
N ALA A 135 3.75 3.11 -20.80
CA ALA A 135 4.08 3.83 -22.03
C ALA A 135 5.57 4.18 -22.14
N CYS A 136 6.17 4.66 -21.06
CA CYS A 136 7.52 5.28 -21.04
C CYS A 136 8.51 4.56 -20.12
N GLY A 137 8.21 3.34 -19.64
CA GLY A 137 9.04 2.60 -18.69
C GLY A 137 10.46 2.26 -19.18
N GLU A 138 10.72 2.32 -20.48
CA GLU A 138 12.05 2.19 -21.08
C GLU A 138 12.97 3.38 -20.76
N LEU A 139 12.39 4.55 -20.50
CA LEU A 139 13.14 5.74 -20.13
C LEU A 139 13.48 5.68 -18.63
N LYS A 140 14.76 5.59 -18.29
CA LYS A 140 15.26 5.49 -16.90
C LYS A 140 14.68 6.55 -15.98
N THR A 141 14.68 7.81 -16.42
CA THR A 141 14.15 8.94 -15.62
C THR A 141 12.64 8.80 -15.40
N ALA A 142 11.88 8.46 -16.45
CA ALA A 142 10.44 8.29 -16.35
C ALA A 142 10.08 7.15 -15.39
N SER A 143 10.74 6.00 -15.50
CA SER A 143 10.49 4.85 -14.63
C SER A 143 10.83 5.12 -13.16
N LEU A 144 11.90 5.86 -12.87
CA LEU A 144 12.23 6.28 -11.50
C LEU A 144 11.19 7.23 -10.92
N VAL A 145 10.82 8.27 -11.68
CA VAL A 145 9.87 9.29 -11.21
C VAL A 145 8.48 8.68 -11.02
N MET A 146 7.98 7.93 -12.01
CA MET A 146 6.65 7.31 -11.91
C MET A 146 6.61 6.22 -10.83
N GLY A 147 7.67 5.42 -10.71
CA GLY A 147 7.79 4.44 -9.63
C GLY A 147 7.82 5.08 -8.24
N PHE A 148 8.55 6.19 -8.08
CA PHE A 148 8.55 6.98 -6.85
C PHE A 148 7.14 7.49 -6.51
N ILE A 149 6.42 8.04 -7.50
CA ILE A 149 5.05 8.54 -7.33
C ILE A 149 4.09 7.39 -6.97
N CYS A 150 4.18 6.22 -7.61
CA CYS A 150 3.40 5.04 -7.25
C CYS A 150 3.62 4.62 -5.80
N CYS A 151 4.89 4.55 -5.37
CA CYS A 151 5.24 4.18 -3.99
C CYS A 151 4.79 5.23 -2.98
N ALA A 152 4.91 6.51 -3.31
CA ALA A 152 4.38 7.60 -2.49
C ALA A 152 2.86 7.52 -2.37
N GLY A 153 2.15 7.26 -3.48
CA GLY A 153 0.70 7.09 -3.54
C GLY A 153 0.22 5.94 -2.67
N LEU A 154 0.91 4.79 -2.71
CA LEU A 154 0.57 3.62 -1.90
C LEU A 154 0.41 3.95 -0.41
N PHE A 155 1.37 4.66 0.16
CA PHE A 155 1.33 5.04 1.57
C PHE A 155 0.52 6.31 1.83
N ALA A 156 0.34 7.17 0.80
CA ALA A 156 -0.57 8.30 0.89
C ALA A 156 -2.05 7.90 1.01
N LEU A 157 -2.44 6.71 0.56
CA LEU A 157 -3.78 6.15 0.75
C LEU A 157 -4.05 5.69 2.18
N SER A 158 -3.02 5.35 2.95
CA SER A 158 -3.16 4.71 4.26
C SER A 158 -3.99 5.57 5.25
N ALA A 159 -3.63 6.83 5.45
CA ALA A 159 -4.30 7.70 6.40
C ALA A 159 -5.75 8.02 6.01
N PRO A 160 -6.07 8.47 4.78
CA PRO A 160 -7.44 8.81 4.42
C PRO A 160 -8.38 7.59 4.42
N LEU A 161 -7.94 6.42 3.96
CA LEU A 161 -8.76 5.21 3.99
C LEU A 161 -9.02 4.75 5.43
N GLN A 162 -8.03 4.84 6.32
CA GLN A 162 -8.21 4.53 7.73
C GLN A 162 -9.20 5.48 8.41
N ILE A 163 -9.12 6.80 8.11
CA ILE A 163 -10.07 7.78 8.63
C ILE A 163 -11.50 7.49 8.12
N LEU A 164 -11.66 7.19 6.83
CA LEU A 164 -12.95 6.82 6.25
C LEU A 164 -13.54 5.57 6.94
N LEU A 165 -12.72 4.55 7.19
CA LEU A 165 -13.17 3.35 7.91
C LEU A 165 -13.63 3.67 9.32
N LEU A 166 -12.86 4.43 10.08
CA LEU A 166 -13.24 4.81 11.46
C LEU A 166 -14.51 5.66 11.50
N GLN A 167 -14.69 6.58 10.54
CA GLN A 167 -15.90 7.39 10.44
C GLN A 167 -17.16 6.57 10.15
N ASN A 168 -17.02 5.47 9.41
CA ASN A 168 -18.13 4.60 9.00
C ASN A 168 -18.29 3.36 9.89
N ALA A 169 -17.36 3.09 10.80
CA ALA A 169 -17.37 1.93 11.69
C ALA A 169 -17.77 2.28 13.11
N LYS A 170 -18.73 3.22 13.31
CA LYS A 170 -19.18 3.66 14.63
C LYS A 170 -19.65 2.48 15.50
N GLY A 171 -19.02 2.32 16.66
CA GLY A 171 -19.25 1.21 17.57
C GLY A 171 -18.52 -0.08 17.22
N GLY A 172 -17.74 -0.09 16.14
CA GLY A 172 -16.90 -1.19 15.68
C GLY A 172 -15.54 -0.71 15.17
N GLU A 173 -15.03 0.40 15.70
CA GLU A 173 -13.81 1.07 15.20
C GLU A 173 -12.61 0.13 15.18
N MET A 174 -12.45 -0.71 16.20
CA MET A 174 -11.37 -1.70 16.27
C MET A 174 -11.48 -2.75 15.14
N LEU A 175 -12.70 -3.26 14.88
CA LEU A 175 -12.95 -4.20 13.79
C LEU A 175 -12.81 -3.53 12.43
N GLY A 176 -13.23 -2.27 12.28
CA GLY A 176 -13.02 -1.48 11.08
C GLY A 176 -11.52 -1.33 10.76
N ALA A 177 -10.72 -0.95 11.74
CA ALA A 177 -9.27 -0.84 11.58
C ALA A 177 -8.60 -2.18 11.23
N ALA A 178 -8.97 -3.26 11.93
CA ALA A 178 -8.46 -4.60 11.64
C ALA A 178 -8.88 -5.08 10.24
N GLY A 179 -10.13 -4.84 9.84
CA GLY A 179 -10.65 -5.14 8.51
C GLY A 179 -9.90 -4.38 7.41
N GLY A 180 -9.59 -3.10 7.65
CA GLY A 180 -8.75 -2.30 6.73
C GLY A 180 -7.36 -2.90 6.54
N GLN A 181 -6.72 -3.36 7.62
CA GLN A 181 -5.43 -4.03 7.54
C GLN A 181 -5.52 -5.39 6.84
N MET A 182 -6.60 -6.14 7.06
CA MET A 182 -6.86 -7.39 6.30
C MET A 182 -7.04 -7.10 4.80
N ALA A 183 -7.84 -6.09 4.44
CA ALA A 183 -8.05 -5.68 3.05
C ALA A 183 -6.72 -5.26 2.38
N PHE A 184 -5.87 -4.51 3.10
CA PHE A 184 -4.54 -4.13 2.64
C PHE A 184 -3.67 -5.35 2.33
N ASN A 185 -3.57 -6.32 3.25
CA ASN A 185 -2.75 -7.52 3.06
C ASN A 185 -3.30 -8.43 1.96
N LEU A 186 -4.63 -8.57 1.89
CA LEU A 186 -5.28 -9.34 0.81
C LEU A 186 -5.03 -8.67 -0.55
N GLY A 187 -5.09 -7.35 -0.59
CA GLY A 187 -4.73 -6.57 -1.78
C GLY A 187 -3.29 -6.84 -2.24
N SER A 188 -2.32 -6.86 -1.31
CA SER A 188 -0.93 -7.18 -1.64
C SER A 188 -0.80 -8.56 -2.30
N ALA A 189 -1.49 -9.56 -1.77
CA ALA A 189 -1.48 -10.92 -2.32
C ALA A 189 -2.14 -10.99 -3.70
N ILE A 190 -3.30 -10.37 -3.87
CA ILE A 190 -4.02 -10.28 -5.15
C ILE A 190 -3.17 -9.56 -6.20
N GLY A 191 -2.56 -8.43 -5.82
CA GLY A 191 -1.68 -7.68 -6.72
C GLY A 191 -0.50 -8.51 -7.19
N ALA A 192 0.24 -9.13 -6.27
CA ALA A 192 1.37 -9.98 -6.60
C ALA A 192 0.94 -11.17 -7.51
N TYR A 193 -0.24 -11.75 -7.26
CA TYR A 193 -0.78 -12.82 -8.09
C TYR A 193 -1.05 -12.36 -9.53
N PHE A 194 -1.77 -11.25 -9.72
CA PHE A 194 -2.08 -10.76 -11.07
C PHE A 194 -0.84 -10.24 -11.81
N GLY A 195 0.10 -9.60 -11.11
CA GLY A 195 1.39 -9.24 -11.69
C GLY A 195 2.18 -10.47 -12.13
N GLY A 196 2.25 -11.51 -11.29
CA GLY A 196 2.92 -12.78 -11.59
C GLY A 196 2.24 -13.54 -12.73
N MET A 197 0.91 -13.51 -12.82
CA MET A 197 0.15 -14.13 -13.89
C MET A 197 0.57 -13.61 -15.26
N MET A 198 0.81 -12.31 -15.43
CA MET A 198 1.32 -11.75 -16.70
C MET A 198 2.63 -12.41 -17.12
N ILE A 199 3.54 -12.62 -16.17
CA ILE A 199 4.84 -13.25 -16.44
C ILE A 199 4.68 -14.73 -16.77
N THR A 200 3.82 -15.45 -16.04
CA THR A 200 3.54 -16.87 -16.29
C THR A 200 2.93 -17.12 -17.67
N LEU A 201 2.13 -16.15 -18.16
CA LEU A 201 1.55 -16.19 -19.51
C LEU A 201 2.56 -15.80 -20.61
N GLY A 202 3.83 -15.52 -20.25
CA GLY A 202 4.90 -15.23 -21.20
C GLY A 202 4.97 -13.75 -21.66
N PHE A 203 4.21 -12.86 -21.02
CA PHE A 203 4.30 -11.43 -21.32
C PHE A 203 5.57 -10.81 -20.76
N SER A 204 6.06 -9.74 -21.41
CA SER A 204 7.18 -8.96 -20.93
C SER A 204 6.86 -8.29 -19.57
N TRP A 205 7.89 -8.04 -18.75
CA TRP A 205 7.82 -7.35 -17.46
C TRP A 205 7.08 -6.00 -17.52
N ARG A 206 7.02 -5.36 -18.68
CA ARG A 206 6.25 -4.14 -18.93
C ARG A 206 4.76 -4.33 -18.68
N TYR A 207 4.21 -5.49 -19.02
CA TYR A 207 2.77 -5.76 -18.95
C TYR A 207 2.23 -5.92 -17.53
N VAL A 208 3.08 -6.06 -16.50
CA VAL A 208 2.62 -6.11 -15.11
C VAL A 208 1.94 -4.81 -14.66
N THR A 209 2.22 -3.70 -15.35
CA THR A 209 1.59 -2.40 -15.05
C THR A 209 0.14 -2.30 -15.51
N LEU A 210 -0.32 -3.13 -16.45
CA LEU A 210 -1.70 -3.10 -16.94
C LEU A 210 -2.71 -3.63 -15.90
N PRO A 211 -2.56 -4.86 -15.35
CA PRO A 211 -3.42 -5.28 -14.25
C PRO A 211 -3.26 -4.38 -13.02
N ALA A 212 -2.07 -3.83 -12.79
CA ALA A 212 -1.84 -2.83 -11.75
C ALA A 212 -2.75 -1.59 -11.93
N ALA A 213 -2.75 -1.00 -13.12
CA ALA A 213 -3.60 0.15 -13.44
C ALA A 213 -5.10 -0.17 -13.36
N LEU A 214 -5.51 -1.36 -13.82
CA LEU A 214 -6.90 -1.80 -13.77
C LEU A 214 -7.41 -1.96 -12.34
N LEU A 215 -6.59 -2.56 -11.47
CA LEU A 215 -6.92 -2.73 -10.05
C LEU A 215 -7.03 -1.38 -9.34
N SER A 216 -6.07 -0.47 -9.53
CA SER A 216 -6.16 0.89 -8.98
C SER A 216 -7.35 1.68 -9.53
N PHE A 217 -7.69 1.51 -10.80
CA PHE A 217 -8.90 2.12 -11.38
C PHE A 217 -10.18 1.58 -10.73
N SER A 218 -10.23 0.29 -10.42
CA SER A 218 -11.34 -0.32 -9.69
C SER A 218 -11.48 0.24 -8.27
N ALA A 219 -10.35 0.50 -7.60
CA ALA A 219 -10.32 1.17 -6.28
C ALA A 219 -10.87 2.60 -6.37
N MET A 220 -10.42 3.36 -7.36
CA MET A 220 -10.94 4.72 -7.60
C MET A 220 -12.45 4.70 -7.85
N SER A 221 -12.94 3.76 -8.65
CA SER A 221 -14.37 3.62 -8.92
C SER A 221 -15.18 3.30 -7.66
N ALA A 222 -14.67 2.44 -6.79
CA ALA A 222 -15.31 2.11 -5.50
C ALA A 222 -15.40 3.31 -4.55
N LEU A 223 -14.49 4.29 -4.66
CA LEU A 223 -14.52 5.52 -3.85
C LEU A 223 -15.48 6.58 -4.39
N LEU A 224 -15.88 6.50 -5.67
CA LEU A 224 -16.77 7.46 -6.33
C LEU A 224 -18.24 7.07 -6.28
N ILE A 225 -18.56 5.85 -5.86
CA ILE A 225 -19.92 5.31 -5.64
C ILE A 225 -20.38 5.66 -4.22
#